data_31812d4ecffd3ad280c2b99013469497
#
_entry.id   31812d4ecffd3ad280c2b99013469497
#
_cell.length_a   1.000
_cell.length_b   1.000
_cell.length_c   1.000
_cell.angle_alpha   90.00
_cell.angle_beta   90.00
_cell.angle_gamma   90.00
#
_symmetry.space_group_name_H-M   'P 1'
#
loop_
_entity.id
_entity.type
_entity.pdbx_description
1 polymer ?
#
loop_
_entity_poly.entity_id
_entity_poly.type
_entity_poly.pdbx_seq_one_letter_code
_entity_poly.pdbx_strand_id
1 'polypeptide(L)'
;STVEMAKKFPKSQFFGFDLFEPNIERAKKIALDAGVKNNLKFMQWDVSNPLTEKFDFVACFDLIHDMIDPLEGMKTIRKAVKDDGIFVLMDIKCEDDPADNEGPMVPFMYAMSLHFCMTTSLANNGAGLGTVGLPESKVKEYCDLVGFKTVKRIETDHPLNSVFEIRP
;
A
#
# COMPACT_ATOMS: atom_id res chain seq x y z
N SER A 1 12.05 -2.28 -2.49
CA SER A 1 11.51 -3.03 -1.35
C SER A 1 11.46 -4.53 -1.60
N THR A 2 10.66 -5.05 -2.57
CA THR A 2 10.47 -6.50 -2.80
C THR A 2 11.75 -7.24 -3.13
N VAL A 3 12.65 -6.66 -3.93
CA VAL A 3 13.96 -7.24 -4.27
C VAL A 3 14.83 -7.41 -3.02
N GLU A 4 14.87 -6.43 -2.14
CA GLU A 4 15.67 -6.52 -0.90
C GLU A 4 15.10 -7.55 0.08
N MET A 5 13.77 -7.67 0.16
CA MET A 5 13.13 -8.74 0.93
C MET A 5 13.49 -10.13 0.38
N ALA A 6 13.42 -10.31 -0.93
CA ALA A 6 13.76 -11.57 -1.58
C ALA A 6 15.22 -11.99 -1.36
N LYS A 7 16.16 -11.03 -1.35
CA LYS A 7 17.56 -11.28 -0.98
C LYS A 7 17.72 -11.72 0.47
N LYS A 8 17.05 -11.00 1.37
CA LYS A 8 17.17 -11.23 2.82
C LYS A 8 16.50 -12.53 3.27
N PHE A 9 15.46 -12.96 2.57
CA PHE A 9 14.68 -14.15 2.91
C PHE A 9 14.65 -15.16 1.75
N PRO A 10 15.77 -15.84 1.45
CA PRO A 10 15.90 -16.70 0.26
C PRO A 10 15.02 -17.96 0.29
N LYS A 11 14.46 -18.32 1.44
CA LYS A 11 13.53 -19.46 1.60
C LYS A 11 12.06 -19.07 1.39
N SER A 12 11.75 -17.77 1.28
CA SER A 12 10.41 -17.26 1.03
C SER A 12 10.19 -16.98 -0.45
N GLN A 13 8.95 -17.13 -0.92
CA GLN A 13 8.55 -16.75 -2.27
C GLN A 13 7.90 -15.37 -2.22
N PHE A 14 8.31 -14.49 -3.11
CA PHE A 14 7.82 -13.12 -3.21
C PHE A 14 7.09 -12.88 -4.53
N PHE A 15 6.04 -12.08 -4.43
CA PHE A 15 5.28 -11.60 -5.58
C PHE A 15 5.22 -10.07 -5.48
N GLY A 16 5.52 -9.40 -6.57
CA GLY A 16 5.32 -7.96 -6.71
C GLY A 16 4.26 -7.69 -7.76
N PHE A 17 3.31 -6.84 -7.40
CA PHE A 17 2.20 -6.47 -8.26
C PHE A 17 2.21 -4.97 -8.51
N ASP A 18 1.85 -4.56 -9.72
CA ASP A 18 1.65 -3.17 -10.09
C ASP A 18 0.64 -3.14 -11.25
N LEU A 19 -0.19 -2.12 -11.29
CA LEU A 19 -1.17 -1.93 -12.37
C LEU A 19 -0.48 -1.57 -13.70
N PHE A 20 0.67 -0.89 -13.63
CA PHE A 20 1.34 -0.32 -14.78
C PHE A 20 2.48 -1.23 -15.28
N GLU A 21 2.27 -1.85 -16.44
CA GLU A 21 3.22 -2.81 -17.04
C GLU A 21 4.67 -2.29 -17.13
N PRO A 22 4.96 -1.02 -17.49
CA PRO A 22 6.32 -0.51 -17.49
C PRO A 22 7.02 -0.56 -16.12
N ASN A 23 6.28 -0.42 -15.01
CA ASN A 23 6.83 -0.61 -13.67
C ASN A 23 7.22 -2.07 -13.43
N ILE A 24 6.41 -3.01 -13.90
CA ILE A 24 6.70 -4.45 -13.83
C ILE A 24 7.98 -4.79 -14.60
N GLU A 25 8.12 -4.30 -15.83
CA GLU A 25 9.33 -4.53 -16.63
C GLU A 25 10.59 -3.93 -15.98
N ARG A 26 10.46 -2.72 -15.44
CA ARG A 26 11.54 -2.10 -14.66
C ARG A 26 11.90 -2.90 -13.40
N ALA A 27 10.90 -3.39 -12.68
CA ALA A 27 11.10 -4.21 -11.47
C ALA A 27 11.79 -5.55 -11.79
N LYS A 28 11.39 -6.21 -12.90
CA LYS A 28 12.05 -7.43 -13.40
C LYS A 28 13.53 -7.19 -13.71
N LYS A 29 13.83 -6.07 -14.39
CA LYS A 29 15.22 -5.69 -14.69
C LYS A 29 16.04 -5.46 -13.41
N ILE A 30 15.51 -4.71 -12.45
CA ILE A 30 16.17 -4.46 -11.16
C ILE A 30 16.44 -5.77 -10.41
N ALA A 31 15.48 -6.71 -10.41
CA ALA A 31 15.67 -8.03 -9.78
C ALA A 31 16.78 -8.84 -10.45
N LEU A 32 16.81 -8.83 -11.79
CA LEU A 32 17.84 -9.50 -12.57
C LEU A 32 19.23 -8.93 -12.29
N ASP A 33 19.38 -7.61 -12.33
CA ASP A 33 20.64 -6.89 -12.04
C ASP A 33 21.10 -7.13 -10.60
N ALA A 34 20.16 -7.32 -9.68
CA ALA A 34 20.41 -7.63 -8.28
C ALA A 34 20.71 -9.13 -8.00
N GLY A 35 20.66 -9.99 -9.04
CA GLY A 35 20.91 -11.42 -8.93
C GLY A 35 19.77 -12.23 -8.30
N VAL A 36 18.58 -11.66 -8.13
CA VAL A 36 17.40 -12.35 -7.58
C VAL A 36 16.65 -13.05 -8.72
N LYS A 37 16.71 -14.39 -8.76
CA LYS A 37 16.20 -15.16 -9.91
C LYS A 37 15.11 -16.16 -9.55
N ASN A 38 15.11 -16.72 -8.34
CA ASN A 38 14.39 -17.95 -8.07
C ASN A 38 13.20 -17.80 -7.13
N ASN A 39 13.15 -16.75 -6.34
CA ASN A 39 12.17 -16.56 -5.28
C ASN A 39 11.39 -15.25 -5.37
N LEU A 40 11.35 -14.63 -6.57
CA LEU A 40 10.63 -13.38 -6.81
C LEU A 40 9.99 -13.41 -8.19
N LYS A 41 8.71 -13.07 -8.26
CA LYS A 41 7.95 -12.88 -9.49
C LYS A 41 7.28 -11.51 -9.49
N PHE A 42 7.28 -10.84 -10.65
CA PHE A 42 6.52 -9.61 -10.86
C PHE A 42 5.44 -9.83 -11.89
N MET A 43 4.23 -9.36 -11.59
CA MET A 43 3.06 -9.52 -12.46
C MET A 43 2.25 -8.23 -12.49
N GLN A 44 1.79 -7.87 -13.69
CA GLN A 44 0.80 -6.82 -13.84
C GLN A 44 -0.52 -7.30 -13.23
N TRP A 45 -1.06 -6.53 -12.30
CA TRP A 45 -2.31 -6.88 -11.66
C TRP A 45 -2.95 -5.63 -11.01
N ASP A 46 -4.26 -5.55 -11.14
CA ASP A 46 -5.09 -4.53 -10.51
C ASP A 46 -5.65 -5.07 -9.20
N VAL A 47 -5.38 -4.39 -8.10
CA VAL A 47 -5.84 -4.76 -6.74
C VAL A 47 -7.38 -4.76 -6.61
N SER A 48 -8.10 -4.12 -7.52
CA SER A 48 -9.57 -4.20 -7.60
C SER A 48 -10.07 -5.58 -8.08
N ASN A 49 -9.21 -6.37 -8.71
CA ASN A 49 -9.55 -7.72 -9.14
C ASN A 49 -9.29 -8.73 -8.03
N PRO A 50 -10.14 -9.78 -7.91
CA PRO A 50 -9.93 -10.82 -6.92
C PRO A 50 -8.61 -11.57 -7.15
N LEU A 51 -7.93 -11.91 -6.06
CA LEU A 51 -6.77 -12.77 -6.04
C LEU A 51 -7.15 -14.09 -5.36
N THR A 52 -6.82 -15.22 -5.99
CA THR A 52 -7.18 -16.55 -5.47
C THR A 52 -6.18 -17.06 -4.44
N GLU A 53 -4.94 -16.63 -4.56
CA GLU A 53 -3.86 -17.01 -3.67
C GLU A 53 -3.97 -16.30 -2.33
N LYS A 54 -3.55 -16.99 -1.26
CA LYS A 54 -3.40 -16.43 0.08
C LYS A 54 -1.93 -16.40 0.49
N PHE A 55 -1.55 -15.32 1.15
CA PHE A 55 -0.19 -15.02 1.55
C PHE A 55 -0.05 -14.94 3.07
N ASP A 56 1.10 -15.36 3.58
CA ASP A 56 1.48 -15.20 4.99
C ASP A 56 1.78 -13.73 5.32
N PHE A 57 2.24 -12.98 4.32
CA PHE A 57 2.61 -11.58 4.43
C PHE A 57 2.17 -10.82 3.17
N VAL A 58 1.43 -9.74 3.36
CA VAL A 58 1.08 -8.78 2.31
C VAL A 58 1.59 -7.40 2.71
N ALA A 59 2.10 -6.63 1.77
CA ALA A 59 2.50 -5.25 2.01
C ALA A 59 2.02 -4.34 0.88
N CYS A 60 1.54 -3.15 1.25
CA CYS A 60 1.24 -2.05 0.34
C CYS A 60 2.08 -0.83 0.71
N PHE A 61 2.54 -0.13 -0.30
CA PHE A 61 3.37 1.07 -0.15
C PHE A 61 2.78 2.19 -0.99
N ASP A 62 2.29 3.25 -0.35
CA ASP A 62 1.72 4.44 -0.96
C ASP A 62 0.68 4.11 -2.06
N LEU A 63 -0.25 3.21 -1.75
CA LEU A 63 -1.23 2.70 -2.72
C LEU A 63 -2.66 3.11 -2.36
N ILE A 64 -3.06 2.95 -1.10
CA ILE A 64 -4.48 3.01 -0.72
C ILE A 64 -5.07 4.41 -0.92
N HIS A 65 -4.30 5.46 -0.65
CA HIS A 65 -4.75 6.84 -0.84
C HIS A 65 -4.97 7.23 -2.31
N ASP A 66 -4.33 6.51 -3.26
CA ASP A 66 -4.42 6.76 -4.70
C ASP A 66 -5.59 6.00 -5.37
N MET A 67 -6.18 5.04 -4.68
CA MET A 67 -7.19 4.17 -5.28
C MET A 67 -8.48 4.91 -5.60
N ILE A 68 -9.15 4.48 -6.67
CA ILE A 68 -10.51 4.89 -7.00
C ILE A 68 -11.47 4.36 -5.94
N ASP A 69 -11.40 3.06 -5.63
CA ASP A 69 -12.17 2.42 -4.56
C ASP A 69 -11.22 1.78 -3.53
N PRO A 70 -10.77 2.56 -2.52
CA PRO A 70 -9.85 2.06 -1.50
C PRO A 70 -10.47 0.96 -0.64
N LEU A 71 -11.79 0.99 -0.42
CA LEU A 71 -12.47 -0.03 0.37
C LEU A 71 -12.51 -1.39 -0.35
N GLU A 72 -12.75 -1.39 -1.67
CA GLU A 72 -12.71 -2.63 -2.46
C GLU A 72 -11.28 -3.20 -2.54
N GLY A 73 -10.29 -2.33 -2.68
CA GLY A 73 -8.88 -2.75 -2.57
C GLY A 73 -8.55 -3.39 -1.23
N MET A 74 -8.98 -2.77 -0.15
CA MET A 74 -8.80 -3.32 1.21
C MET A 74 -9.52 -4.67 1.40
N LYS A 75 -10.72 -4.85 0.81
CA LYS A 75 -11.41 -6.17 0.81
C LYS A 75 -10.61 -7.23 0.07
N THR A 76 -10.04 -6.88 -1.07
CA THR A 76 -9.18 -7.79 -1.85
C THR A 76 -7.93 -8.18 -1.06
N ILE A 77 -7.27 -7.21 -0.44
CA ILE A 77 -6.12 -7.45 0.45
C ILE A 77 -6.52 -8.36 1.62
N ARG A 78 -7.65 -8.10 2.29
CA ARG A 78 -8.12 -8.94 3.41
C ARG A 78 -8.34 -10.39 2.99
N LYS A 79 -8.88 -10.62 1.80
CA LYS A 79 -9.08 -11.98 1.25
C LYS A 79 -7.76 -12.66 0.92
N ALA A 80 -6.75 -11.90 0.49
CA ALA A 80 -5.44 -12.41 0.13
C ALA A 80 -4.53 -12.71 1.35
N VAL A 81 -4.82 -12.14 2.52
CA VAL A 81 -4.08 -12.43 3.76
C VAL A 81 -4.64 -13.70 4.40
N LYS A 82 -3.76 -14.66 4.78
CA LYS A 82 -4.14 -15.84 5.57
C LYS A 82 -4.67 -15.43 6.94
N ASP A 83 -5.44 -16.30 7.60
CA ASP A 83 -6.04 -16.00 8.90
C ASP A 83 -5.01 -15.80 10.04
N ASP A 84 -3.82 -16.34 9.89
CA ASP A 84 -2.64 -16.13 10.75
C ASP A 84 -1.59 -15.20 10.11
N GLY A 85 -1.92 -14.61 8.97
CA GLY A 85 -1.03 -13.74 8.21
C GLY A 85 -0.93 -12.31 8.75
N ILE A 86 -0.10 -11.52 8.08
CA ILE A 86 0.14 -10.12 8.42
C ILE A 86 -0.03 -9.27 7.16
N PHE A 87 -0.74 -8.16 7.32
CA PHE A 87 -0.75 -7.08 6.35
C PHE A 87 0.05 -5.88 6.90
N VAL A 88 1.00 -5.38 6.14
CA VAL A 88 1.73 -4.15 6.43
C VAL A 88 1.31 -3.08 5.45
N LEU A 89 0.73 -2.02 5.98
CA LEU A 89 0.41 -0.82 5.22
C LEU A 89 1.43 0.27 5.55
N MET A 90 2.09 0.79 4.54
CA MET A 90 2.86 2.02 4.61
C MET A 90 2.19 3.05 3.70
N ASP A 91 1.78 4.16 4.28
CA ASP A 91 1.13 5.24 3.54
C ASP A 91 1.54 6.61 4.10
N ILE A 92 1.22 7.68 3.38
CA ILE A 92 1.62 9.04 3.74
C ILE A 92 1.10 9.39 5.13
N LYS A 93 1.99 9.91 5.96
CA LYS A 93 1.65 10.37 7.31
C LYS A 93 0.76 11.61 7.23
N CYS A 94 -0.40 11.54 7.84
CA CYS A 94 -1.30 12.68 8.00
C CYS A 94 -2.11 12.56 9.29
N GLU A 95 -2.63 13.68 9.76
CA GLU A 95 -3.49 13.78 10.93
C GLU A 95 -4.97 13.74 10.51
N ASP A 96 -5.86 13.47 11.46
CA ASP A 96 -7.31 13.39 11.23
C ASP A 96 -7.90 14.75 10.82
N ASP A 97 -7.49 15.82 11.48
CA ASP A 97 -7.83 17.18 11.05
C ASP A 97 -6.74 17.70 10.11
N PRO A 98 -7.09 18.11 8.89
CA PRO A 98 -6.13 18.72 7.96
C PRO A 98 -5.36 19.91 8.53
N ALA A 99 -5.94 20.65 9.50
CA ALA A 99 -5.30 21.78 10.15
C ALA A 99 -4.14 21.37 11.08
N ASP A 100 -4.13 20.12 11.54
CA ASP A 100 -3.09 19.60 12.44
C ASP A 100 -1.86 19.06 11.66
N ASN A 101 -1.92 19.02 10.34
CA ASN A 101 -0.76 18.65 9.54
C ASN A 101 0.27 19.77 9.53
N GLU A 102 1.42 19.55 10.15
CA GLU A 102 2.49 20.52 10.30
C GLU A 102 3.78 20.10 9.61
N GLY A 103 4.58 21.07 9.20
CA GLY A 103 5.92 20.88 8.68
C GLY A 103 6.14 21.42 7.26
N PRO A 104 7.39 21.53 6.82
CA PRO A 104 7.76 22.21 5.56
C PRO A 104 7.28 21.46 4.30
N MET A 105 7.01 20.15 4.40
CA MET A 105 6.55 19.34 3.29
C MET A 105 5.03 19.33 3.11
N VAL A 106 4.28 19.80 4.10
CA VAL A 106 2.80 19.76 4.09
C VAL A 106 2.20 20.51 2.91
N PRO A 107 2.61 21.75 2.56
CA PRO A 107 2.08 22.44 1.38
C PRO A 107 2.34 21.67 0.08
N PHE A 108 3.50 21.02 -0.05
CA PHE A 108 3.83 20.19 -1.21
C PHE A 108 2.92 18.95 -1.28
N MET A 109 2.67 18.28 -0.16
CA MET A 109 1.79 17.11 -0.12
C MET A 109 0.35 17.46 -0.48
N TYR A 110 -0.18 18.58 0.00
CA TYR A 110 -1.50 19.07 -0.42
C TYR A 110 -1.53 19.44 -1.91
N ALA A 111 -0.48 20.07 -2.42
CA ALA A 111 -0.38 20.37 -3.85
C ALA A 111 -0.38 19.07 -4.69
N MET A 112 0.39 18.06 -4.29
CA MET A 112 0.38 16.74 -4.94
C MET A 112 -1.00 16.08 -4.86
N SER A 113 -1.65 16.14 -3.72
CA SER A 113 -3.01 15.62 -3.54
C SER A 113 -3.99 16.26 -4.54
N LEU A 114 -4.03 17.59 -4.59
CA LEU A 114 -4.94 18.35 -5.44
C LEU A 114 -4.66 18.19 -6.94
N HIS A 115 -3.39 18.10 -7.32
CA HIS A 115 -3.01 18.05 -8.73
C HIS A 115 -2.86 16.64 -9.29
N PHE A 116 -2.81 15.62 -8.43
CA PHE A 116 -2.58 14.25 -8.86
C PHE A 116 -3.50 13.24 -8.16
N CYS A 117 -3.22 12.82 -6.92
CA CYS A 117 -3.88 11.68 -6.30
C CYS A 117 -5.40 11.86 -6.16
N MET A 118 -5.84 12.94 -5.53
CA MET A 118 -7.26 13.21 -5.31
C MET A 118 -8.02 13.43 -6.63
N THR A 119 -7.49 14.26 -7.50
CA THR A 119 -8.16 14.59 -8.78
C THR A 119 -8.21 13.42 -9.73
N THR A 120 -7.19 12.55 -9.76
CA THR A 120 -7.20 11.33 -10.57
C THR A 120 -8.28 10.38 -10.08
N SER A 121 -8.41 10.18 -8.77
CA SER A 121 -9.46 9.35 -8.19
C SER A 121 -10.86 9.92 -8.49
N LEU A 122 -11.09 11.21 -8.23
CA LEU A 122 -12.37 11.89 -8.47
C LEU A 122 -12.77 11.90 -9.95
N ALA A 123 -11.83 12.08 -10.87
CA ALA A 123 -12.09 12.03 -12.32
C ALA A 123 -12.61 10.67 -12.79
N ASN A 124 -12.36 9.62 -12.00
CA ASN A 124 -12.87 8.27 -12.22
C ASN A 124 -14.03 7.89 -11.28
N ASN A 125 -14.74 8.86 -10.72
CA ASN A 125 -15.82 8.71 -9.75
C ASN A 125 -15.40 7.96 -8.47
N GLY A 126 -14.14 8.11 -8.08
CA GLY A 126 -13.57 7.46 -6.90
C GLY A 126 -13.76 8.23 -5.60
N ALA A 127 -13.23 7.69 -4.51
CA ALA A 127 -13.35 8.22 -3.16
C ALA A 127 -12.63 9.56 -2.97
N GLY A 128 -11.59 9.85 -3.77
CA GLY A 128 -10.85 11.10 -3.73
C GLY A 128 -10.08 11.34 -2.43
N LEU A 129 -9.53 10.29 -1.81
CA LEU A 129 -8.76 10.41 -0.57
C LEU A 129 -7.60 11.39 -0.74
N GLY A 130 -6.78 11.14 -1.76
CA GLY A 130 -5.60 11.94 -2.04
C GLY A 130 -4.44 11.68 -1.08
N THR A 131 -3.31 12.30 -1.36
CA THR A 131 -2.02 12.05 -0.69
C THR A 131 -2.08 12.13 0.85
N VAL A 132 -2.87 13.03 1.40
CA VAL A 132 -3.04 13.25 2.85
C VAL A 132 -4.44 12.91 3.34
N GLY A 133 -5.09 11.95 2.71
CA GLY A 133 -6.48 11.59 2.99
C GLY A 133 -6.65 10.22 3.68
N LEU A 134 -5.56 9.60 4.15
CA LEU A 134 -5.60 8.30 4.83
C LEU A 134 -4.97 8.37 6.24
N PRO A 135 -5.56 9.15 7.17
CA PRO A 135 -5.10 9.18 8.55
C PRO A 135 -5.34 7.86 9.27
N GLU A 136 -4.74 7.69 10.45
CA GLU A 136 -4.83 6.45 11.23
C GLU A 136 -6.28 6.05 11.55
N SER A 137 -7.16 7.00 11.82
CA SER A 137 -8.59 6.74 12.06
C SER A 137 -9.25 6.11 10.85
N LYS A 138 -8.95 6.60 9.64
CA LYS A 138 -9.48 6.08 8.39
C LYS A 138 -8.91 4.69 8.06
N VAL A 139 -7.63 4.45 8.35
CA VAL A 139 -7.03 3.10 8.26
C VAL A 139 -7.79 2.12 9.15
N LYS A 140 -8.06 2.49 10.41
CA LYS A 140 -8.83 1.66 11.36
C LYS A 140 -10.25 1.42 10.86
N GLU A 141 -10.95 2.47 10.41
CA GLU A 141 -12.29 2.36 9.84
C GLU A 141 -12.33 1.35 8.69
N TYR A 142 -11.45 1.47 7.72
CA TYR A 142 -11.40 0.54 6.58
C TYR A 142 -11.05 -0.89 7.01
N CYS A 143 -10.12 -1.05 7.93
CA CYS A 143 -9.76 -2.35 8.48
C CYS A 143 -10.96 -3.03 9.16
N ASP A 144 -11.71 -2.31 9.97
CA ASP A 144 -12.92 -2.82 10.64
C ASP A 144 -13.99 -3.23 9.62
N LEU A 145 -14.24 -2.39 8.62
CA LEU A 145 -15.23 -2.65 7.56
C LEU A 145 -14.91 -3.91 6.74
N VAL A 146 -13.64 -4.24 6.57
CA VAL A 146 -13.23 -5.42 5.78
C VAL A 146 -12.90 -6.66 6.63
N GLY A 147 -13.00 -6.55 7.97
CA GLY A 147 -12.85 -7.67 8.90
C GLY A 147 -11.41 -7.98 9.33
N PHE A 148 -10.54 -6.99 9.36
CA PHE A 148 -9.31 -7.07 10.16
C PHE A 148 -9.64 -6.82 11.63
N LYS A 149 -8.90 -7.44 12.55
CA LYS A 149 -9.17 -7.37 14.01
C LYS A 149 -8.24 -6.43 14.74
N THR A 150 -7.01 -6.29 14.26
CA THR A 150 -6.03 -5.45 14.94
C THR A 150 -5.31 -4.55 13.94
N VAL A 151 -5.15 -3.29 14.32
CA VAL A 151 -4.36 -2.28 13.63
C VAL A 151 -3.40 -1.69 14.64
N LYS A 152 -2.12 -1.87 14.43
CA LYS A 152 -1.07 -1.33 15.27
C LYS A 152 -0.15 -0.44 14.46
N ARG A 153 -0.05 0.84 14.82
CA ARG A 153 0.96 1.73 14.28
C ARG A 153 2.34 1.30 14.77
N ILE A 154 3.28 1.20 13.84
CA ILE A 154 4.68 0.91 14.13
C ILE A 154 5.44 2.22 14.14
N GLU A 155 6.10 2.52 15.27
CA GLU A 155 6.96 3.69 15.35
C GLU A 155 8.16 3.54 14.42
N THR A 156 8.36 4.52 13.58
CA THR A 156 9.47 4.59 12.63
C THR A 156 9.99 6.00 12.54
N ASP A 157 11.29 6.15 12.22
CA ASP A 157 11.90 7.46 11.95
C ASP A 157 11.62 7.94 10.51
N HIS A 158 10.67 7.30 9.79
CA HIS A 158 10.36 7.71 8.43
C HIS A 158 9.67 9.08 8.42
N PRO A 159 10.23 10.08 7.70
CA PRO A 159 9.76 11.47 7.82
C PRO A 159 8.39 11.69 7.18
N LEU A 160 8.01 10.87 6.22
CA LEU A 160 6.82 11.11 5.37
C LEU A 160 5.75 10.04 5.49
N ASN A 161 6.06 8.85 6.01
CA ASN A 161 5.11 7.74 6.01
C ASN A 161 4.84 7.21 7.42
N SER A 162 3.61 6.82 7.64
CA SER A 162 3.18 5.96 8.74
C SER A 162 3.19 4.50 8.32
N VAL A 163 3.52 3.61 9.25
CA VAL A 163 3.53 2.16 9.01
C VAL A 163 2.58 1.50 9.99
N PHE A 164 1.74 0.61 9.49
CA PHE A 164 0.77 -0.14 10.27
C PHE A 164 0.97 -1.64 10.09
N GLU A 165 1.05 -2.38 11.21
CA GLU A 165 0.88 -3.82 11.25
C GLU A 165 -0.60 -4.12 11.47
N ILE A 166 -1.18 -4.89 10.56
CA ILE A 166 -2.61 -5.18 10.52
C ILE A 166 -2.79 -6.71 10.50
N ARG A 167 -3.72 -7.23 11.31
CA ARG A 167 -3.98 -8.67 11.39
C ARG A 167 -5.46 -8.99 11.23
N PRO A 168 -5.76 -10.14 10.59
CA PRO A 168 -7.10 -10.70 10.47
C PRO A 168 -7.80 -10.99 11.79
#